data_4f43f2195f12fcd863fbb98379fdeb0f
#
_entry.id   4f43f2195f12fcd863fbb98379fdeb0f
#
_cell.length_a   1.000
_cell.length_b   1.000
_cell.length_c   1.000
_cell.angle_alpha   90.00
_cell.angle_beta   90.00
_cell.angle_gamma   90.00
#
_symmetry.space_group_name_H-M   'P 1'
#
loop_
_entity.id
_entity.type
_entity.pdbx_description
1 polymer ?
#
loop_
_entity_poly.entity_id
_entity_poly.type
_entity_poly.pdbx_seq_one_letter_code
_entity_poly.pdbx_strand_id
1 'polypeptide(L)'
;NGIIPWLKTMDSSVAAVNQGGKRKGAACVYLETWHADIEEFLELRDNTGDEAKRTHNINTANWVPDLFMKRVEADAMWSLFDPRVVPHFVDTFGAEFETAYVQAESENKFYKQIKARELYSRMMKTLAQTGNGWMTFKDASNTKANQTGKPENVIHLSNLCTEILEVTSKNE
;
A
#
# COMPACT_ATOMS: atom_id res chain seq x y z
N ASN A 1 -0.26 -15.13 -9.71
CA ASN A 1 -1.66 -14.98 -9.26
C ASN A 1 -1.89 -13.68 -8.45
N GLY A 2 -0.86 -12.85 -8.23
CA GLY A 2 -0.97 -11.60 -7.50
C GLY A 2 -1.30 -11.76 -6.02
N ILE A 3 -1.60 -10.63 -5.35
CA ILE A 3 -1.89 -10.60 -3.91
C ILE A 3 -3.35 -10.93 -3.57
N ILE A 4 -4.28 -10.76 -4.51
CA ILE A 4 -5.71 -10.85 -4.23
C ILE A 4 -6.14 -12.21 -3.65
N PRO A 5 -5.72 -13.37 -4.18
CA PRO A 5 -6.07 -14.66 -3.59
C PRO A 5 -5.57 -14.83 -2.15
N TRP A 6 -4.38 -14.30 -1.84
CA TRP A 6 -3.82 -14.34 -0.49
C TRP A 6 -4.56 -13.43 0.48
N LEU A 7 -4.99 -12.26 0.02
CA LEU A 7 -5.83 -11.36 0.80
C LEU A 7 -7.21 -11.97 1.06
N LYS A 8 -7.75 -12.75 0.14
CA LYS A 8 -8.99 -13.51 0.34
C LYS A 8 -8.84 -14.52 1.48
N THR A 9 -7.72 -15.21 1.57
CA THR A 9 -7.42 -16.13 2.67
C THR A 9 -7.32 -15.38 4.01
N MET A 10 -6.64 -14.23 4.04
CA MET A 10 -6.55 -13.39 5.23
C MET A 10 -7.94 -12.89 5.66
N ASP A 11 -8.74 -12.44 4.72
CA ASP A 11 -10.11 -11.97 4.96
C ASP A 11 -10.96 -13.02 5.66
N SER A 12 -10.91 -14.26 5.18
CA SER A 12 -11.63 -15.39 5.79
C SER A 12 -11.10 -15.70 7.19
N SER A 13 -9.78 -15.62 7.39
CA SER A 13 -9.17 -15.83 8.70
C SER A 13 -9.59 -14.78 9.72
N VAL A 14 -9.64 -13.52 9.32
CA VAL A 14 -10.09 -12.40 10.16
C VAL A 14 -11.58 -12.58 10.53
N ALA A 15 -12.40 -13.00 9.55
CA ALA A 15 -13.83 -13.27 9.78
C ALA A 15 -14.06 -14.41 10.78
N ALA A 16 -13.17 -15.42 10.78
CA ALA A 16 -13.25 -16.56 11.69
C ALA A 16 -12.89 -16.20 13.14
N VAL A 17 -12.09 -15.16 13.36
CA VAL A 17 -11.70 -14.73 14.71
C VAL A 17 -12.85 -13.98 15.36
N ASN A 18 -13.39 -14.57 16.43
CA ASN A 18 -14.49 -13.98 17.17
C ASN A 18 -14.36 -14.32 18.67
N GLN A 19 -13.95 -13.35 19.46
CA GLN A 19 -13.72 -13.53 20.89
C GLN A 19 -15.03 -13.54 21.68
N GLY A 20 -15.60 -14.73 21.85
CA GLY A 20 -16.82 -14.93 22.61
C GLY A 20 -18.05 -14.15 22.08
N GLY A 21 -18.10 -13.87 20.79
CA GLY A 21 -19.15 -13.10 20.14
C GLY A 21 -19.11 -11.60 20.39
N LYS A 22 -18.16 -11.11 21.19
CA LYS A 22 -18.11 -9.72 21.62
C LYS A 22 -17.11 -8.86 20.83
N ARG A 23 -16.03 -9.46 20.35
CA ARG A 23 -14.98 -8.77 19.55
C ARG A 23 -14.68 -9.61 18.31
N LYS A 24 -14.91 -9.03 17.17
CA LYS A 24 -14.51 -9.61 15.87
C LYS A 24 -13.03 -9.36 15.62
N GLY A 25 -12.41 -10.24 14.84
CA GLY A 25 -11.07 -10.00 14.30
C GLY A 25 -11.05 -8.73 13.46
N ALA A 26 -9.93 -8.02 13.50
CA ALA A 26 -9.70 -6.84 12.68
C ALA A 26 -8.28 -6.85 12.15
N ALA A 27 -8.10 -6.51 10.88
CA ALA A 27 -6.81 -6.36 10.25
C ALA A 27 -6.85 -5.24 9.23
N CYS A 28 -5.71 -4.62 8.99
CA CYS A 28 -5.51 -3.66 7.92
C CYS A 28 -4.33 -4.09 7.06
N VAL A 29 -4.51 -4.06 5.76
CA VAL A 29 -3.45 -4.34 4.79
C VAL A 29 -2.98 -3.03 4.18
N TYR A 30 -1.68 -2.79 4.27
CA TYR A 30 -1.00 -1.66 3.65
C TYR A 30 -0.36 -2.10 2.34
N LEU A 31 -0.57 -1.33 1.28
CA LEU A 31 0.09 -1.57 0.00
C LEU A 31 0.68 -0.28 -0.55
N GLU A 32 1.90 -0.37 -1.06
CA GLU A 32 2.57 0.76 -1.70
C GLU A 32 1.96 1.06 -3.07
N THR A 33 1.84 2.34 -3.40
CA THR A 33 1.16 2.80 -4.61
C THR A 33 1.84 2.41 -5.92
N TRP A 34 3.11 2.00 -5.88
CA TRP A 34 3.85 1.51 -7.05
C TRP A 34 3.64 0.03 -7.35
N HIS A 35 2.95 -0.71 -6.48
CA HIS A 35 2.78 -2.15 -6.64
C HIS A 35 1.92 -2.51 -7.86
N ALA A 36 2.31 -3.54 -8.60
CA ALA A 36 1.62 -3.99 -9.81
C ALA A 36 0.12 -4.27 -9.61
N ASP A 37 -0.26 -4.72 -8.42
CA ASP A 37 -1.66 -5.08 -8.10
C ASP A 37 -2.44 -3.93 -7.44
N ILE A 38 -1.93 -2.70 -7.45
CA ILE A 38 -2.60 -1.57 -6.76
C ILE A 38 -4.01 -1.32 -7.27
N GLU A 39 -4.26 -1.47 -8.57
CA GLU A 39 -5.57 -1.23 -9.14
C GLU A 39 -6.61 -2.23 -8.62
N GLU A 40 -6.26 -3.51 -8.57
CA GLU A 40 -7.14 -4.55 -8.01
C GLU A 40 -7.30 -4.41 -6.49
N PHE A 41 -6.25 -3.97 -5.79
CA PHE A 41 -6.29 -3.69 -4.36
C PHE A 41 -7.30 -2.59 -4.01
N LEU A 42 -7.40 -1.55 -4.83
CA LEU A 42 -8.38 -0.48 -4.63
C LEU A 42 -9.84 -0.95 -4.77
N GLU A 43 -10.09 -2.05 -5.44
CA GLU A 43 -11.43 -2.61 -5.68
C GLU A 43 -11.87 -3.62 -4.62
N LEU A 44 -11.00 -4.01 -3.68
CA LEU A 44 -11.27 -5.07 -2.70
C LEU A 44 -12.55 -4.85 -1.87
N ARG A 45 -12.92 -3.61 -1.62
CA ARG A 45 -14.08 -3.25 -0.80
C ARG A 45 -15.29 -2.82 -1.62
N ASP A 46 -15.25 -2.91 -2.94
CA ASP A 46 -16.37 -2.54 -3.80
C ASP A 46 -17.58 -3.43 -3.53
N ASN A 47 -18.76 -2.83 -3.56
CA ASN A 47 -20.04 -3.53 -3.36
C ASN A 47 -20.56 -4.22 -4.62
N THR A 48 -19.85 -4.09 -5.74
CA THR A 48 -20.22 -4.64 -7.04
C THR A 48 -19.04 -5.42 -7.63
N GLY A 49 -19.31 -6.19 -8.68
CA GLY A 49 -18.30 -6.96 -9.39
C GLY A 49 -18.17 -8.39 -8.87
N ASP A 50 -17.01 -9.00 -9.10
CA ASP A 50 -16.75 -10.39 -8.75
C ASP A 50 -16.41 -10.56 -7.26
N GLU A 51 -17.29 -11.17 -6.50
CA GLU A 51 -17.10 -11.43 -5.06
C GLU A 51 -15.85 -12.28 -4.76
N ALA A 52 -15.38 -13.09 -5.70
CA ALA A 52 -14.14 -13.83 -5.55
C ALA A 52 -12.90 -12.91 -5.44
N LYS A 53 -13.04 -11.67 -5.90
CA LYS A 53 -11.99 -10.63 -5.85
C LYS A 53 -12.26 -9.57 -4.77
N ARG A 54 -13.16 -9.81 -3.84
CA ARG A 54 -13.56 -8.88 -2.78
C ARG A 54 -13.15 -9.41 -1.41
N THR A 55 -12.82 -8.47 -0.51
CA THR A 55 -12.49 -8.74 0.89
C THR A 55 -13.20 -7.72 1.77
N HIS A 56 -14.32 -8.11 2.36
CA HIS A 56 -15.17 -7.18 3.15
C HIS A 56 -14.85 -7.18 4.64
N ASN A 57 -13.97 -8.07 5.11
CA ASN A 57 -13.63 -8.22 6.54
C ASN A 57 -12.27 -7.62 6.92
N ILE A 58 -11.45 -7.27 5.94
CA ILE A 58 -10.18 -6.56 6.17
C ILE A 58 -10.29 -5.10 5.72
N ASN A 59 -9.55 -4.24 6.41
CA ASN A 59 -9.39 -2.85 6.02
C ASN A 59 -8.18 -2.70 5.11
N THR A 60 -8.17 -1.66 4.31
CA THR A 60 -7.09 -1.38 3.35
C THR A 60 -6.55 0.03 3.56
N ALA A 61 -5.26 0.19 3.35
CA ALA A 61 -4.58 1.48 3.41
C ALA A 61 -3.51 1.57 2.32
N ASN A 62 -3.34 2.76 1.80
CA ASN A 62 -2.31 3.07 0.82
C ASN A 62 -1.06 3.60 1.51
N TRP A 63 0.07 2.98 1.26
CA TRP A 63 1.39 3.42 1.72
C TRP A 63 2.04 4.24 0.61
N VAL A 64 2.03 5.57 0.76
CA VAL A 64 2.24 6.51 -0.34
C VAL A 64 3.62 7.17 -0.24
N PRO A 65 4.51 6.97 -1.23
CA PRO A 65 5.75 7.75 -1.31
C PRO A 65 5.46 9.16 -1.83
N ASP A 66 6.26 10.13 -1.40
CA ASP A 66 6.12 11.54 -1.81
C ASP A 66 6.22 11.70 -3.33
N LEU A 67 7.02 10.88 -3.99
CA LEU A 67 7.16 10.90 -5.45
C LEU A 67 5.82 10.72 -6.16
N PHE A 68 4.93 9.87 -5.64
CA PHE A 68 3.60 9.70 -6.20
C PHE A 68 2.82 11.02 -6.17
N MET A 69 2.83 11.71 -5.05
CA MET A 69 2.14 13.00 -4.92
C MET A 69 2.75 14.08 -5.84
N LYS A 70 4.07 14.08 -5.99
CA LYS A 70 4.76 14.96 -6.96
C LYS A 70 4.31 14.70 -8.40
N ARG A 71 4.15 13.42 -8.76
CA ARG A 71 3.65 13.02 -10.08
C ARG A 71 2.18 13.39 -10.30
N VAL A 72 1.36 13.29 -9.27
CA VAL A 72 -0.04 13.77 -9.29
C VAL A 72 -0.09 15.28 -9.55
N GLU A 73 0.70 16.05 -8.82
CA GLU A 73 0.78 17.51 -8.99
C GLU A 73 1.25 17.89 -10.38
N ALA A 74 2.26 17.22 -10.90
CA ALA A 74 2.83 17.47 -12.22
C ALA A 74 2.00 16.90 -13.39
N ASP A 75 0.88 16.24 -13.13
CA ASP A 75 0.08 15.52 -14.15
C ASP A 75 0.93 14.54 -14.97
N ALA A 76 1.82 13.81 -14.29
CA ALA A 76 2.78 12.91 -14.91
C ALA A 76 2.29 11.45 -14.88
N MET A 77 3.02 10.61 -15.59
CA MET A 77 2.81 9.16 -15.58
C MET A 77 3.34 8.55 -14.29
N TRP A 78 2.73 7.45 -13.89
CA TRP A 78 3.14 6.63 -12.75
C TRP A 78 3.37 5.20 -13.20
N SER A 79 4.50 4.64 -12.83
CA SER A 79 4.90 3.28 -13.20
C SER A 79 4.57 2.30 -12.08
N LEU A 80 3.96 1.18 -12.44
CA LEU A 80 3.68 0.07 -11.53
C LEU A 80 4.71 -1.04 -11.72
N PHE A 81 5.19 -1.59 -10.61
CA PHE A 81 6.27 -2.58 -10.62
C PHE A 81 5.85 -3.88 -9.93
N ASP A 82 6.38 -4.99 -10.42
CA ASP A 82 6.40 -6.26 -9.71
C ASP A 82 7.46 -6.17 -8.59
N PRO A 83 7.11 -6.40 -7.32
CA PRO A 83 8.07 -6.30 -6.21
C PRO A 83 9.25 -7.28 -6.33
N ARG A 84 9.11 -8.36 -7.09
CA ARG A 84 10.21 -9.30 -7.34
C ARG A 84 11.32 -8.69 -8.20
N VAL A 85 10.96 -7.72 -9.05
CA VAL A 85 11.91 -7.03 -9.94
C VAL A 85 12.61 -5.88 -9.21
N VAL A 86 11.93 -5.27 -8.26
CA VAL A 86 12.40 -4.11 -7.49
C VAL A 86 12.28 -4.34 -5.97
N PRO A 87 12.87 -5.41 -5.43
CA PRO A 87 12.70 -5.76 -4.01
C PRO A 87 13.20 -4.67 -3.06
N HIS A 88 14.14 -3.84 -3.49
CA HIS A 88 14.72 -2.75 -2.70
C HIS A 88 13.77 -1.57 -2.49
N PHE A 89 12.67 -1.46 -3.26
CA PHE A 89 11.72 -0.35 -3.11
C PHE A 89 11.05 -0.34 -1.73
N VAL A 90 10.83 -1.49 -1.14
CA VAL A 90 10.17 -1.59 0.17
C VAL A 90 11.03 -1.06 1.31
N ASP A 91 12.36 -1.13 1.18
CA ASP A 91 13.32 -0.74 2.21
C ASP A 91 13.94 0.62 1.95
N THR A 92 13.49 1.36 0.95
CA THR A 92 13.97 2.71 0.60
C THR A 92 12.87 3.74 0.71
N PHE A 93 13.22 4.97 1.08
CA PHE A 93 12.30 6.10 1.19
C PHE A 93 13.03 7.41 0.83
N GLY A 94 12.29 8.49 0.65
CA GLY A 94 12.84 9.81 0.34
C GLY A 94 13.63 9.84 -0.98
N ALA A 95 14.74 10.55 -0.99
CA ALA A 95 15.56 10.74 -2.18
C ALA A 95 16.15 9.43 -2.72
N GLU A 96 16.48 8.49 -1.84
CA GLU A 96 16.98 7.17 -2.22
C GLU A 96 15.92 6.37 -2.99
N PHE A 97 14.69 6.36 -2.51
CA PHE A 97 13.57 5.76 -3.21
C PHE A 97 13.32 6.42 -4.57
N GLU A 98 13.29 7.74 -4.62
CA GLU A 98 13.05 8.48 -5.87
C GLU A 98 14.11 8.15 -6.92
N THR A 99 15.39 8.10 -6.52
CA THR A 99 16.49 7.72 -7.41
C THR A 99 16.34 6.31 -7.94
N ALA A 100 16.05 5.35 -7.07
CA ALA A 100 15.84 3.95 -7.44
C ALA A 100 14.63 3.78 -8.37
N TYR A 101 13.55 4.48 -8.09
CA TYR A 101 12.33 4.45 -8.89
C TYR A 101 12.55 4.99 -10.31
N VAL A 102 13.13 6.16 -10.44
CA VAL A 102 13.43 6.79 -11.74
C VAL A 102 14.41 5.94 -12.55
N GLN A 103 15.40 5.36 -11.90
CA GLN A 103 16.34 4.46 -12.58
C GLN A 103 15.62 3.20 -13.11
N ALA A 104 14.78 2.58 -12.31
CA ALA A 104 14.01 1.41 -12.74
C ALA A 104 13.05 1.75 -13.90
N GLU A 105 12.48 2.95 -13.91
CA GLU A 105 11.70 3.44 -15.04
C GLU A 105 12.55 3.59 -16.31
N SER A 106 13.74 4.18 -16.20
CA SER A 106 14.66 4.36 -17.34
C SER A 106 15.12 3.03 -17.94
N GLU A 107 15.18 1.99 -17.13
CA GLU A 107 15.52 0.62 -17.53
C GLU A 107 14.31 -0.20 -18.00
N ASN A 108 13.14 0.41 -18.11
CA ASN A 108 11.87 -0.23 -18.51
C ASN A 108 11.51 -1.45 -17.66
N LYS A 109 11.81 -1.44 -16.37
CA LYS A 109 11.51 -2.54 -15.44
C LYS A 109 10.08 -2.56 -14.94
N PHE A 110 9.28 -1.57 -15.28
CA PHE A 110 7.88 -1.48 -14.88
C PHE A 110 7.00 -2.51 -15.60
N TYR A 111 5.96 -2.93 -14.90
CA TYR A 111 4.92 -3.79 -15.45
C TYR A 111 3.95 -3.00 -16.35
N LYS A 112 3.56 -1.79 -15.93
CA LYS A 112 2.56 -0.95 -16.56
C LYS A 112 2.77 0.50 -16.16
N GLN A 113 2.40 1.43 -17.04
CA GLN A 113 2.33 2.86 -16.71
C GLN A 113 0.89 3.36 -16.81
N ILE A 114 0.50 4.19 -15.87
CA ILE A 114 -0.80 4.84 -15.81
C ILE A 114 -0.62 6.32 -15.46
N LYS A 115 -1.64 7.13 -15.67
CA LYS A 115 -1.60 8.53 -15.21
C LYS A 115 -1.71 8.56 -13.67
N ALA A 116 -0.79 9.29 -13.02
CA ALA A 116 -0.81 9.43 -11.57
C ALA A 116 -2.13 10.01 -11.06
N ARG A 117 -2.69 11.01 -11.74
CA ARG A 117 -4.00 11.59 -11.38
C ARG A 117 -5.16 10.62 -11.51
N GLU A 118 -5.14 9.71 -12.47
CA GLU A 118 -6.18 8.68 -12.59
C GLU A 118 -6.14 7.72 -11.40
N LEU A 119 -4.95 7.26 -11.01
CA LEU A 119 -4.81 6.42 -9.82
C LEU A 119 -5.23 7.16 -8.56
N TYR A 120 -4.80 8.40 -8.39
CA TYR A 120 -5.19 9.24 -7.25
C TYR A 120 -6.71 9.43 -7.19
N SER A 121 -7.35 9.70 -8.32
CA SER A 121 -8.81 9.84 -8.39
C SER A 121 -9.54 8.56 -7.97
N ARG A 122 -9.04 7.40 -8.38
CA ARG A 122 -9.59 6.10 -7.94
C ARG A 122 -9.40 5.88 -6.44
N MET A 123 -8.25 6.26 -5.88
CA MET A 123 -8.00 6.19 -4.44
C MET A 123 -8.99 7.07 -3.66
N MET A 124 -9.22 8.29 -4.11
CA MET A 124 -10.19 9.20 -3.49
C MET A 124 -11.63 8.70 -3.60
N LYS A 125 -11.99 8.14 -4.75
CA LYS A 125 -13.31 7.53 -4.95
C LYS A 125 -13.53 6.35 -4.02
N THR A 126 -12.57 5.46 -3.89
CA THR A 126 -12.62 4.32 -2.97
C THR A 126 -12.79 4.79 -1.52
N LEU A 127 -12.01 5.78 -1.10
CA LEU A 127 -12.11 6.36 0.24
C LEU A 127 -13.51 6.97 0.50
N ALA A 128 -14.04 7.72 -0.45
CA ALA A 128 -15.34 8.34 -0.32
C ALA A 128 -16.50 7.32 -0.29
N GLN A 129 -16.43 6.27 -1.08
CA GLN A 129 -17.50 5.29 -1.21
C GLN A 129 -17.48 4.21 -0.12
N THR A 130 -16.31 3.81 0.35
CA THR A 130 -16.17 2.66 1.25
C THR A 130 -15.66 3.01 2.64
N GLY A 131 -15.09 4.21 2.83
CA GLY A 131 -14.37 4.58 4.06
C GLY A 131 -13.07 3.80 4.25
N ASN A 132 -12.63 3.05 3.25
CA ASN A 132 -11.40 2.27 3.25
C ASN A 132 -10.41 2.80 2.20
N GLY A 133 -9.19 2.33 2.26
CA GLY A 133 -8.13 2.81 1.39
C GLY A 133 -7.60 4.17 1.83
N TRP A 134 -7.49 4.39 3.16
CA TRP A 134 -6.90 5.64 3.66
C TRP A 134 -5.45 5.79 3.25
N MET A 135 -4.97 7.01 3.27
CA MET A 135 -3.63 7.35 2.80
C MET A 135 -2.70 7.60 3.97
N THR A 136 -1.58 6.91 3.98
CA THR A 136 -0.48 7.10 4.93
C THR A 136 0.80 7.33 4.15
N PHE A 137 1.62 8.30 4.57
CA PHE A 137 2.76 8.77 3.80
C PHE A 137 4.06 8.14 4.27
N LYS A 138 4.66 7.32 3.41
CA LYS A 138 5.85 6.53 3.67
C LYS A 138 7.04 7.39 4.09
N ASP A 139 7.35 8.44 3.34
CA ASP A 139 8.54 9.26 3.56
C ASP A 139 8.44 10.04 4.87
N ALA A 140 7.30 10.68 5.12
CA ALA A 140 7.06 11.39 6.37
C ALA A 140 7.12 10.46 7.59
N SER A 141 6.56 9.25 7.49
CA SER A 141 6.61 8.24 8.53
C SER A 141 8.05 7.85 8.86
N ASN A 142 8.87 7.61 7.83
CA ASN A 142 10.25 7.18 8.00
C ASN A 142 11.21 8.30 8.41
N THR A 143 10.88 9.57 8.16
CA THR A 143 11.74 10.69 8.52
C THR A 143 11.41 11.31 9.88
N LYS A 144 10.17 11.14 10.35
CA LYS A 144 9.68 11.83 11.56
C LYS A 144 9.43 10.91 12.75
N ALA A 145 9.36 9.60 12.56
CA ALA A 145 9.17 8.68 13.67
C ALA A 145 10.41 8.61 14.57
N ASN A 146 10.18 8.42 15.86
CA ASN A 146 11.25 8.43 16.86
C ASN A 146 12.21 7.22 16.82
N GLN A 147 11.83 6.17 16.11
CA GLN A 147 12.66 4.96 15.94
C GLN A 147 13.56 5.00 14.72
N THR A 148 13.39 5.98 13.84
CA THR A 148 14.18 6.14 12.62
C THR A 148 15.48 6.92 12.91
N GLY A 149 16.38 6.91 11.95
CA GLY A 149 17.70 7.57 12.09
C GLY A 149 18.88 6.64 11.87
N LYS A 150 18.60 5.34 11.71
CA LYS A 150 19.59 4.36 11.22
C LYS A 150 19.12 3.82 9.89
N PRO A 151 20.06 3.56 8.94
CA PRO A 151 19.69 3.09 7.60
C PRO A 151 18.88 1.79 7.58
N GLU A 152 19.10 0.92 8.55
CA GLU A 152 18.40 -0.36 8.70
C GLU A 152 17.00 -0.22 9.31
N ASN A 153 16.70 0.92 9.90
CA ASN A 153 15.43 1.15 10.58
C ASN A 153 14.40 1.72 9.60
N VAL A 154 13.60 0.84 9.00
CA VAL A 154 12.56 1.21 8.05
C VAL A 154 11.19 0.85 8.58
N ILE A 155 10.25 1.78 8.47
CA ILE A 155 8.84 1.58 8.78
C ILE A 155 8.13 1.22 7.47
N HIS A 156 7.49 0.05 7.43
CA HIS A 156 6.82 -0.48 6.24
C HIS A 156 5.30 -0.35 6.29
N LEU A 157 4.75 -0.16 7.48
CA LEU A 157 3.31 -0.08 7.72
C LEU A 157 3.03 0.56 9.09
N SER A 158 1.78 0.73 9.38
CA SER A 158 1.28 1.18 10.68
C SER A 158 0.27 0.18 11.23
N ASN A 159 -0.18 0.39 12.47
CA ASN A 159 -1.39 -0.27 12.95
C ASN A 159 -2.64 0.26 12.23
N LEU A 160 -3.82 -0.25 12.59
CA LEU A 160 -5.08 0.05 11.92
C LEU A 160 -5.34 1.57 11.77
N CYS A 161 -5.16 2.33 12.85
CA CYS A 161 -5.52 3.75 12.89
C CYS A 161 -4.35 4.72 12.67
N THR A 162 -3.17 4.21 12.35
CA THR A 162 -1.95 4.99 12.01
C THR A 162 -1.29 5.71 13.20
N GLU A 163 -1.69 5.42 14.43
CA GLU A 163 -1.08 6.03 15.62
C GLU A 163 0.21 5.34 16.08
N ILE A 164 0.50 4.14 15.59
CA ILE A 164 1.72 3.39 15.92
C ILE A 164 2.54 3.17 14.67
N LEU A 165 3.73 3.74 14.66
CA LEU A 165 4.72 3.58 13.59
C LEU A 165 5.95 2.91 14.19
N GLU A 166 6.18 1.66 13.84
CA GLU A 166 7.30 0.86 14.37
C GLU A 166 8.15 0.31 13.23
N VAL A 167 9.43 0.23 13.49
CA VAL A 167 10.38 -0.44 12.59
C VAL A 167 10.03 -1.92 12.54
N THR A 168 10.02 -2.47 11.35
CA THR A 168 9.79 -3.90 11.12
C THR A 168 10.92 -4.52 10.33
N SER A 169 11.41 -5.65 10.79
CA SER A 169 12.45 -6.41 10.10
C SER A 169 12.21 -7.91 10.25
N LYS A 170 13.09 -8.71 9.63
CA LYS A 170 13.01 -10.18 9.78
C LYS A 170 13.34 -10.66 11.19
N ASN A 171 13.98 -9.80 11.99
CA ASN A 171 14.50 -10.14 13.32
C ASN A 171 13.79 -9.37 14.44
N GLU A 172 12.81 -8.54 14.11
CA GLU A 172 12.07 -7.68 15.06
C GLU A 172 10.58 -7.72 14.75
#